data_476a232b95ee1e721b3302e7dacda1b0
#
_entry.id   476a232b95ee1e721b3302e7dacda1b0
#
_cell.length_a   1.000
_cell.length_b   1.000
_cell.length_c   1.000
_cell.angle_alpha   90.00
_cell.angle_beta   90.00
_cell.angle_gamma   90.00
#
_symmetry.space_group_name_H-M   'P 1'
#
loop_
_entity.id
_entity.type
_entity.pdbx_description
1 polymer ?
#
loop_
_entity_poly.entity_id
_entity_poly.type
_entity_poly.pdbx_seq_one_letter_code
_entity_poly.pdbx_strand_id
1 'polypeptide(L)'
;MALAHLHRIDTEATMGRFYCIDVAATLFGDVSVLRTWGRIGTHGRTILETCATVEEAERAASQTLRQKMRRGYRPSGQLPQPYLAV
;
A
#
# COMPACT_ATOMS: atom_id res chain seq x y z
N MET A 1 8.04 7.39 2.45
CA MET A 1 8.52 6.69 1.25
C MET A 1 7.59 5.53 0.96
N ALA A 2 7.02 5.53 -0.23
CA ALA A 2 6.08 4.49 -0.61
C ALA A 2 6.84 3.20 -0.90
N LEU A 3 6.44 2.10 -0.27
CA LEU A 3 7.02 0.79 -0.51
C LEU A 3 6.27 0.03 -1.59
N ALA A 4 4.96 0.17 -1.64
CA ALA A 4 4.17 -0.59 -2.59
C ALA A 4 2.84 0.07 -2.84
N HIS A 5 2.43 0.02 -4.09
CA HIS A 5 1.08 0.38 -4.53
C HIS A 5 0.56 -0.82 -5.27
N LEU A 6 -0.55 -1.36 -4.81
CA LEU A 6 -1.14 -2.56 -5.36
C LEU A 6 -2.55 -2.29 -5.83
N HIS A 7 -2.94 -2.98 -6.89
CA HIS A 7 -4.31 -2.96 -7.39
C HIS A 7 -4.83 -4.36 -7.53
N ARG A 8 -6.10 -4.51 -7.30
CA ARG A 8 -6.83 -5.73 -7.59
C ARG A 8 -8.06 -5.35 -8.40
N ILE A 9 -8.12 -5.82 -9.62
CA ILE A 9 -9.25 -5.53 -10.51
C ILE A 9 -10.08 -6.78 -10.63
N ASP A 10 -11.36 -6.66 -10.28
CA ASP A 10 -12.32 -7.72 -10.44
C ASP A 10 -13.22 -7.35 -11.61
N THR A 11 -12.95 -7.95 -12.76
CA THR A 11 -13.67 -7.61 -13.98
C THR A 11 -15.11 -8.03 -13.94
N GLU A 12 -15.42 -9.08 -13.19
CA GLU A 12 -16.81 -9.55 -13.11
C GLU A 12 -17.66 -8.60 -12.27
N ALA A 13 -17.07 -8.07 -11.19
CA ALA A 13 -17.79 -7.16 -10.32
C ALA A 13 -17.65 -5.71 -10.76
N THR A 14 -16.89 -5.42 -11.80
CA THR A 14 -16.59 -4.08 -12.27
C THR A 14 -16.06 -3.20 -11.16
N MET A 15 -15.32 -3.79 -10.24
CA MET A 15 -14.78 -3.08 -9.10
C MET A 15 -13.27 -3.21 -9.06
N GLY A 16 -12.62 -2.12 -8.69
CA GLY A 16 -11.20 -2.11 -8.46
C GLY A 16 -10.91 -1.71 -7.03
N ARG A 17 -9.88 -2.32 -6.44
CA ARG A 17 -9.42 -2.00 -5.10
C ARG A 17 -7.94 -1.67 -5.15
N PHE A 18 -7.53 -0.80 -4.24
CA PHE A 18 -6.12 -0.46 -4.11
C PHE A 18 -5.64 -0.75 -2.71
N TYR A 19 -4.33 -0.94 -2.58
CA TYR A 19 -3.68 -1.08 -1.30
C TYR A 19 -2.30 -0.44 -1.39
N CYS A 20 -2.02 0.51 -0.50
CA CYS A 20 -0.75 1.21 -0.46
C CYS A 20 -0.06 0.97 0.87
N ILE A 21 1.24 0.81 0.83
CA ILE A 21 2.07 0.68 2.03
C ILE A 21 3.17 1.71 1.94
N ASP A 22 3.24 2.56 2.95
CA ASP A 22 4.30 3.56 3.08
C ASP A 22 5.04 3.36 4.38
N VAL A 23 6.32 3.70 4.37
CA VAL A 23 7.12 3.72 5.58
C VAL A 23 7.72 5.12 5.70
N ALA A 24 7.55 5.73 6.86
CA ALA A 24 8.03 7.08 7.10
C ALA A 24 8.64 7.20 8.48
N ALA A 25 9.76 7.91 8.58
CA ALA A 25 10.37 8.20 9.87
C ALA A 25 9.58 9.28 10.59
N THR A 26 9.48 9.15 11.91
CA THR A 26 8.87 10.19 12.72
C THR A 26 9.94 11.11 13.27
N LEU A 27 9.49 12.21 13.87
CA LEU A 27 10.40 13.16 14.49
C LEU A 27 11.08 12.61 15.73
N PHE A 28 10.55 11.54 16.29
CA PHE A 28 11.05 10.98 17.55
C PHE A 28 11.91 9.74 17.36
N GLY A 29 12.30 9.45 16.14
CA GLY A 29 13.16 8.30 15.86
C GLY A 29 12.42 7.00 15.60
N ASP A 30 11.12 6.99 15.76
CA ASP A 30 10.31 5.84 15.41
C ASP A 30 10.07 5.79 13.92
N VAL A 31 9.53 4.66 13.46
CA VAL A 31 9.18 4.48 12.05
C VAL A 31 7.72 4.10 11.97
N SER A 32 6.99 4.77 11.11
CA SER A 32 5.57 4.49 10.93
C SER A 32 5.35 3.73 9.64
N VAL A 33 4.50 2.71 9.70
CA VAL A 33 4.01 2.00 8.54
C VAL A 33 2.58 2.47 8.33
N LEU A 34 2.31 3.05 7.16
CA LEU A 34 0.98 3.51 6.81
C LEU A 34 0.40 2.55 5.79
N ARG A 35 -0.78 2.03 6.09
CA ARG A 35 -1.51 1.16 5.18
C ARG A 35 -2.79 1.87 4.79
N THR A 36 -2.96 2.06 3.49
CA THR A 36 -4.15 2.71 2.95
C THR A 36 -4.78 1.79 1.92
N TRP A 37 -6.09 1.58 2.04
CA TRP A 37 -6.78 0.71 1.11
C TRP A 37 -8.19 1.22 0.87
N GLY A 38 -8.79 0.74 -0.22
CA GLY A 38 -10.15 1.12 -0.55
C GLY A 38 -10.46 0.84 -2.00
N ARG A 39 -11.55 1.43 -2.46
CA ARG A 39 -11.92 1.36 -3.86
C ARG A 39 -11.12 2.38 -4.64
N ILE A 40 -10.71 1.99 -5.83
CA ILE A 40 -10.01 2.91 -6.72
C ILE A 40 -10.94 4.09 -7.00
N GLY A 41 -10.38 5.28 -6.87
CA GLY A 41 -11.17 6.51 -7.04
C GLY A 41 -11.66 7.11 -5.74
N THR A 42 -11.39 6.47 -4.59
CA THR A 42 -11.72 7.03 -3.29
C THR A 42 -10.46 7.24 -2.49
N HIS A 43 -10.58 7.95 -1.37
CA HIS A 43 -9.45 8.14 -0.47
C HIS A 43 -9.13 6.87 0.33
N GLY A 44 -10.11 6.02 0.52
CA GLY A 44 -9.93 4.80 1.27
C GLY A 44 -9.78 5.04 2.76
N ARG A 45 -9.22 4.03 3.42
CA ARG A 45 -8.94 4.08 4.86
C ARG A 45 -7.46 3.94 5.09
N THR A 46 -6.97 4.57 6.14
CA THR A 46 -5.56 4.51 6.51
C THR A 46 -5.42 4.05 7.95
N ILE A 47 -4.52 3.10 8.16
CA ILE A 47 -4.09 2.67 9.48
C ILE A 47 -2.61 2.96 9.61
N LEU A 48 -2.22 3.48 10.74
CA LEU A 48 -0.83 3.78 11.03
C LEU A 48 -0.35 2.85 12.15
N GLU A 49 0.78 2.22 11.92
CA GLU A 49 1.43 1.36 12.90
C GLU A 49 2.81 1.92 13.18
N THR A 50 3.16 2.08 14.46
CA THR A 50 4.47 2.60 14.83
C THR A 50 5.38 1.45 15.19
N CYS A 51 6.57 1.45 14.61
CA CYS A 51 7.60 0.46 14.85
C CYS A 51 8.83 1.15 15.43
N ALA A 52 9.60 0.41 16.20
CA ALA A 52 10.79 0.98 16.82
C ALA A 52 11.94 1.14 15.84
N THR A 53 12.02 0.29 14.83
CA THR A 53 13.13 0.30 13.88
C THR A 53 12.63 0.18 12.45
N VAL A 54 13.49 0.59 11.53
CA VAL A 54 13.22 0.46 10.09
C VAL A 54 13.07 -1.02 9.73
N GLU A 55 13.90 -1.88 10.32
CA GLU A 55 13.85 -3.30 10.03
C GLU A 55 12.50 -3.92 10.41
N GLU A 56 11.96 -3.52 11.56
CA GLU A 56 10.63 -3.98 11.94
C GLU A 56 9.56 -3.51 10.98
N ALA A 57 9.65 -2.24 10.58
CA ALA A 57 8.69 -1.66 9.66
C ALA A 57 8.73 -2.35 8.30
N GLU A 58 9.93 -2.60 7.79
CA GLU A 58 10.10 -3.27 6.51
C GLU A 58 9.58 -4.70 6.56
N ARG A 59 9.82 -5.38 7.68
CA ARG A 59 9.33 -6.75 7.84
C ARG A 59 7.81 -6.78 7.86
N ALA A 60 7.19 -5.87 8.59
CA ALA A 60 5.74 -5.77 8.64
C ALA A 60 5.15 -5.46 7.27
N ALA A 61 5.76 -4.52 6.56
CA ALA A 61 5.31 -4.13 5.23
C ALA A 61 5.44 -5.30 4.24
N SER A 62 6.57 -6.00 4.27
CA SER A 62 6.80 -7.13 3.38
C SER A 62 5.82 -8.26 3.62
N GLN A 63 5.50 -8.51 4.89
CA GLN A 63 4.53 -9.54 5.24
C GLN A 63 3.15 -9.20 4.69
N THR A 64 2.74 -7.95 4.86
CA THR A 64 1.46 -7.49 4.35
C THR A 64 1.43 -7.57 2.82
N LEU A 65 2.51 -7.17 2.17
CA LEU A 65 2.62 -7.23 0.73
C LEU A 65 2.41 -8.65 0.21
N ARG A 66 3.08 -9.62 0.83
CA ARG A 66 2.94 -11.02 0.43
C ARG A 66 1.52 -11.51 0.60
N GLN A 67 0.85 -11.14 1.70
CA GLN A 67 -0.52 -11.52 1.94
C GLN A 67 -1.45 -10.97 0.85
N LYS A 68 -1.25 -9.71 0.50
CA LYS A 68 -2.11 -9.08 -0.50
C LYS A 68 -1.88 -9.68 -1.88
N MET A 69 -0.64 -9.99 -2.21
CA MET A 69 -0.36 -10.61 -3.51
C MET A 69 -0.99 -11.99 -3.61
N ARG A 70 -1.06 -12.72 -2.50
CA ARG A 70 -1.76 -14.02 -2.50
C ARG A 70 -3.25 -13.85 -2.75
N ARG A 71 -3.81 -12.71 -2.40
CA ARG A 71 -5.24 -12.42 -2.60
C ARG A 71 -5.53 -11.81 -3.96
N GLY A 72 -4.54 -11.74 -4.83
CA GLY A 72 -4.75 -11.27 -6.18
C GLY A 72 -4.36 -9.83 -6.43
N TYR A 73 -3.85 -9.13 -5.43
CA TYR A 73 -3.33 -7.79 -5.65
C TYR A 73 -2.05 -7.88 -6.46
N ARG A 74 -1.84 -6.89 -7.34
CA ARG A 74 -0.66 -6.84 -8.19
C ARG A 74 -0.05 -5.45 -8.11
N PRO A 75 1.27 -5.33 -8.24
CA PRO A 75 1.90 -4.02 -8.25
C PRO A 75 1.30 -3.13 -9.33
N SER A 76 0.98 -1.90 -8.94
CA SER A 76 0.41 -0.93 -9.86
C SER A 76 1.44 0.07 -10.35
N GLY A 77 2.65 0.01 -9.83
CA GLY A 77 3.69 0.92 -10.24
C GLY A 77 4.13 0.73 -11.68
N GLN A 78 3.82 -0.41 -12.26
CA GLN A 78 4.15 -0.70 -13.65
C GLN A 78 3.14 -0.14 -14.62
N LEU A 79 2.00 0.27 -14.11
CA LEU A 79 0.95 0.78 -14.97
C LEU A 79 1.42 2.07 -15.63
N PRO A 80 0.90 2.37 -16.80
CA PRO A 80 1.30 3.57 -17.52
C PRO A 80 1.10 4.84 -16.74
N GLN A 81 0.39 4.75 -15.64
CA GLN A 81 0.17 5.90 -14.77
C GLN A 81 -0.58 7.00 -15.50
N PRO A 82 -1.70 6.69 -16.13
CA PRO A 82 -2.42 7.73 -16.84
C PRO A 82 -2.83 8.86 -15.88
N TYR A 83 -3.06 8.52 -14.64
CA TYR A 83 -3.38 9.53 -13.66
C TYR A 83 -2.18 10.38 -13.29
N LEU A 84 -0.97 9.91 -13.54
CA LEU A 84 0.22 10.71 -13.32
C LEU A 84 0.54 11.57 -14.51
N ALA A 85 0.09 11.16 -15.67
CA ALA A 85 0.32 11.93 -16.89
C ALA A 85 -0.63 13.11 -17.02
N VAL A 86 -1.59 13.18 -16.16
CA VAL A 86 -2.60 14.21 -16.19
C VAL A 86 -2.06 15.53 -15.69
#